data_7c6eac24099a0c70ce8f2e0c242d3488
#
_entry.id   7c6eac24099a0c70ce8f2e0c242d3488
#
_cell.length_a   1.000
_cell.length_b   1.000
_cell.length_c   1.000
_cell.angle_alpha   90.00
_cell.angle_beta   90.00
_cell.angle_gamma   90.00
#
_symmetry.space_group_name_H-M   'P 1'
#
loop_
_entity.id
_entity.type
_entity.pdbx_description
1 polymer ?
#
loop_
_entity_poly.entity_id
_entity_poly.type
_entity_poly.pdbx_seq_one_letter_code
_entity_poly.pdbx_strand_id
1 'polypeptide(L)'
;MAESSEEEEKKASEENLDSLEQELDNAVEEDLSKELEASKKEAADYLEALQRERADFINFRNRTSKEREQFKRAGVEDALKALLPVLDDLDRIREHGQMDESLKAVSKQMDKALSKLGIEKFGEAGEAFDPSLHEAVLHNPKKGVDSDVLEAVVEAGYKMDGKVVRAARVVVSSPLPETEPEEAQPQSQEGEAGADQ
;
A
#
# COMPACT_ATOMS: atom_id res chain seq x y z
N MET A 1 50.22 52.21 76.78
CA MET A 1 50.70 51.97 75.39
C MET A 1 50.73 50.51 74.98
N ALA A 2 50.56 49.53 75.87
CA ALA A 2 50.55 48.10 75.50
C ALA A 2 49.13 47.58 75.17
N GLU A 3 48.07 48.13 75.78
CA GLU A 3 46.68 47.70 75.57
C GLU A 3 46.10 48.09 74.17
N SER A 4 46.59 49.19 73.57
CA SER A 4 46.14 49.67 72.29
C SER A 4 46.66 48.83 71.11
N SER A 5 47.77 48.12 71.23
CA SER A 5 48.33 47.25 70.19
C SER A 5 47.73 45.86 70.17
N GLU A 6 47.28 45.35 71.33
CA GLU A 6 46.58 44.05 71.38
C GLU A 6 45.12 44.12 70.83
N GLU A 7 44.46 45.26 71.00
CA GLU A 7 43.13 45.46 70.38
C GLU A 7 43.20 45.63 68.86
N GLU A 8 44.25 46.27 68.33
CA GLU A 8 44.45 46.39 66.86
C GLU A 8 44.84 45.05 66.22
N GLU A 9 45.67 44.23 66.86
CA GLU A 9 45.98 42.88 66.36
C GLU A 9 44.76 41.93 66.42
N LYS A 10 43.92 42.04 67.41
CA LYS A 10 42.69 41.26 67.52
C LYS A 10 41.67 41.64 66.43
N LYS A 11 41.49 42.92 66.16
CA LYS A 11 40.63 43.42 65.16
C LYS A 11 41.08 43.04 63.72
N ALA A 12 42.39 43.09 63.46
CA ALA A 12 43.00 42.67 62.22
C ALA A 12 42.89 41.15 62.03
N SER A 13 42.88 40.33 63.10
CA SER A 13 42.68 38.87 63.00
C SER A 13 41.19 38.50 62.77
N GLU A 14 40.28 39.27 63.40
CA GLU A 14 38.79 39.08 63.16
C GLU A 14 38.41 39.50 61.74
N GLU A 15 38.91 40.61 61.21
CA GLU A 15 38.66 40.99 59.76
C GLU A 15 39.28 40.00 58.78
N ASN A 16 40.40 39.38 59.13
CA ASN A 16 41.04 38.35 58.29
C ASN A 16 40.28 37.03 58.32
N LEU A 17 39.66 36.65 59.44
CA LEU A 17 38.79 35.49 59.56
C LEU A 17 37.47 35.70 58.76
N ASP A 18 36.85 36.87 58.88
CA ASP A 18 35.60 37.21 58.18
C ASP A 18 35.82 37.21 56.64
N SER A 19 36.98 37.71 56.20
CA SER A 19 37.29 37.67 54.73
C SER A 19 37.60 36.26 54.25
N LEU A 20 38.22 35.39 55.02
CA LEU A 20 38.45 33.97 54.68
C LEU A 20 37.16 33.16 54.69
N GLU A 21 36.25 33.43 55.62
CA GLU A 21 34.93 32.81 55.64
C GLU A 21 34.11 33.20 54.38
N GLN A 22 34.14 34.51 53.98
CA GLN A 22 33.47 34.96 52.74
C GLN A 22 34.09 34.37 51.47
N GLU A 23 35.44 34.23 51.43
CA GLU A 23 36.08 33.57 50.27
C GLU A 23 35.71 32.09 50.19
N LEU A 24 35.61 31.40 51.35
CA LEU A 24 35.18 29.99 51.41
C LEU A 24 33.71 29.80 50.98
N ASP A 25 32.80 30.64 51.50
CA ASP A 25 31.40 30.59 51.12
C ASP A 25 31.21 30.88 49.64
N ASN A 26 31.92 31.87 49.07
CA ASN A 26 31.87 32.16 47.64
C ASN A 26 32.39 30.98 46.79
N ALA A 27 33.48 30.34 47.22
CA ALA A 27 34.06 29.17 46.54
C ALA A 27 33.10 27.96 46.57
N VAL A 28 32.44 27.73 47.69
CA VAL A 28 31.42 26.67 47.84
C VAL A 28 30.20 26.96 47.00
N GLU A 29 29.68 28.21 46.97
CA GLU A 29 28.58 28.60 46.13
C GLU A 29 28.90 28.45 44.64
N GLU A 30 30.13 28.80 44.20
CA GLU A 30 30.56 28.66 42.82
C GLU A 30 30.67 27.18 42.40
N ASP A 31 31.16 26.30 43.27
CA ASP A 31 31.27 24.86 43.01
C ASP A 31 29.88 24.20 42.97
N LEU A 32 29.01 24.58 43.91
CA LEU A 32 27.61 24.11 43.95
C LEU A 32 26.81 24.56 42.71
N SER A 33 27.06 25.79 42.26
CA SER A 33 26.42 26.32 41.06
C SER A 33 26.86 25.57 39.80
N LYS A 34 28.14 25.22 39.68
CA LYS A 34 28.70 24.40 38.58
C LYS A 34 28.14 22.97 38.58
N GLU A 35 28.04 22.34 39.75
CA GLU A 35 27.41 21.01 39.87
C GLU A 35 25.93 21.05 39.50
N LEU A 36 25.21 22.08 39.92
CA LEU A 36 23.82 22.27 39.61
C LEU A 36 23.60 22.46 38.08
N GLU A 37 24.42 23.24 37.41
CA GLU A 37 24.35 23.43 35.95
C GLU A 37 24.71 22.15 35.19
N ALA A 38 25.72 21.42 35.62
CA ALA A 38 26.09 20.13 35.07
C ALA A 38 24.94 19.12 35.19
N SER A 39 24.34 19.02 36.38
CA SER A 39 23.19 18.13 36.62
C SER A 39 21.94 18.53 35.81
N LYS A 40 21.66 19.83 35.66
CA LYS A 40 20.58 20.33 34.83
C LYS A 40 20.81 19.99 33.36
N LYS A 41 22.04 20.11 32.87
CA LYS A 41 22.41 19.75 31.49
C LYS A 41 22.22 18.26 31.25
N GLU A 42 22.73 17.41 32.15
CA GLU A 42 22.52 15.96 32.04
C GLU A 42 21.03 15.60 32.03
N ALA A 43 20.22 16.21 32.89
CA ALA A 43 18.79 16.01 32.93
C ALA A 43 18.11 16.44 31.62
N ALA A 44 18.55 17.54 31.02
CA ALA A 44 18.05 17.99 29.71
C ALA A 44 18.43 17.01 28.59
N ASP A 45 19.66 16.54 28.57
CA ASP A 45 20.15 15.55 27.60
C ASP A 45 19.39 14.22 27.73
N TYR A 46 19.11 13.75 28.93
CA TYR A 46 18.28 12.57 29.17
C TYR A 46 16.82 12.76 28.72
N LEU A 47 16.25 13.93 28.97
CA LEU A 47 14.90 14.25 28.52
C LEU A 47 14.81 14.26 26.99
N GLU A 48 15.78 14.85 26.30
CA GLU A 48 15.82 14.85 24.83
C GLU A 48 15.96 13.43 24.28
N ALA A 49 16.86 12.62 24.84
CA ALA A 49 17.05 11.22 24.47
C ALA A 49 15.76 10.41 24.66
N LEU A 50 15.09 10.58 25.79
CA LEU A 50 13.83 9.90 26.11
C LEU A 50 12.69 10.32 25.17
N GLN A 51 12.61 11.61 24.82
CA GLN A 51 11.63 12.10 23.86
C GLN A 51 11.86 11.51 22.46
N ARG A 52 13.13 11.41 22.03
CA ARG A 52 13.51 10.80 20.76
C ARG A 52 13.16 9.31 20.74
N GLU A 53 13.54 8.57 21.77
CA GLU A 53 13.21 7.15 21.88
C GLU A 53 11.70 6.90 21.88
N ARG A 54 10.95 7.76 22.58
CA ARG A 54 9.47 7.67 22.59
C ARG A 54 8.88 7.92 21.20
N ALA A 55 9.40 8.90 20.46
CA ALA A 55 8.98 9.16 19.09
C ALA A 55 9.29 7.97 18.16
N ASP A 56 10.48 7.41 18.25
CA ASP A 56 10.90 6.24 17.48
C ASP A 56 10.06 5.01 17.81
N PHE A 57 9.73 4.80 19.08
CA PHE A 57 8.84 3.71 19.50
C PHE A 57 7.42 3.86 18.91
N ILE A 58 6.86 5.08 18.91
CA ILE A 58 5.55 5.35 18.30
C ILE A 58 5.60 5.06 16.80
N ASN A 59 6.64 5.53 16.11
CA ASN A 59 6.84 5.28 14.68
C ASN A 59 6.99 3.78 14.38
N PHE A 60 7.77 3.07 15.16
CA PHE A 60 7.94 1.62 15.06
C PHE A 60 6.61 0.88 15.25
N ARG A 61 5.85 1.22 16.30
CA ARG A 61 4.54 0.63 16.57
C ARG A 61 3.55 0.83 15.42
N ASN A 62 3.50 2.06 14.89
CA ASN A 62 2.61 2.40 13.77
C ASN A 62 3.01 1.65 12.50
N ARG A 63 4.31 1.55 12.21
CA ARG A 63 4.84 0.78 11.09
C ARG A 63 4.50 -0.71 11.22
N THR A 64 4.81 -1.30 12.36
CA THR A 64 4.55 -2.72 12.63
C THR A 64 3.06 -3.07 12.54
N SER A 65 2.18 -2.17 12.98
CA SER A 65 0.72 -2.36 12.82
C SER A 65 0.32 -2.39 11.35
N LYS A 66 0.82 -1.48 10.54
CA LYS A 66 0.56 -1.45 9.09
C LYS A 66 1.11 -2.68 8.37
N GLU A 67 2.35 -3.07 8.70
CA GLU A 67 2.97 -4.28 8.15
C GLU A 67 2.17 -5.54 8.48
N ARG A 68 1.66 -5.66 9.71
CA ARG A 68 0.80 -6.78 10.10
C ARG A 68 -0.47 -6.87 9.26
N GLU A 69 -1.11 -5.73 8.99
CA GLU A 69 -2.29 -5.70 8.13
C GLU A 69 -1.96 -6.07 6.69
N GLN A 70 -0.83 -5.61 6.17
CA GLN A 70 -0.35 -5.97 4.84
C GLN A 70 -0.05 -7.47 4.73
N PHE A 71 0.62 -8.06 5.72
CA PHE A 71 0.87 -9.51 5.75
C PHE A 71 -0.43 -10.33 5.82
N LYS A 72 -1.41 -9.87 6.59
CA LYS A 72 -2.73 -10.51 6.61
C LYS A 72 -3.39 -10.50 5.23
N ARG A 73 -3.39 -9.35 4.55
CA ARG A 73 -3.94 -9.21 3.21
C ARG A 73 -3.20 -10.07 2.19
N ALA A 74 -1.87 -10.05 2.23
CA ALA A 74 -1.05 -10.89 1.37
C ALA A 74 -1.36 -12.39 1.56
N GLY A 75 -1.51 -12.85 2.80
CA GLY A 75 -1.90 -14.23 3.08
C GLY A 75 -3.27 -14.61 2.54
N VAL A 76 -4.25 -13.71 2.60
CA VAL A 76 -5.58 -13.92 1.99
C VAL A 76 -5.49 -13.92 0.46
N GLU A 77 -4.69 -13.02 -0.13
CA GLU A 77 -4.45 -12.99 -1.58
C GLU A 77 -3.81 -14.28 -2.09
N ASP A 78 -2.81 -14.79 -1.37
CA ASP A 78 -2.14 -16.05 -1.72
C ASP A 78 -3.09 -17.26 -1.59
N ALA A 79 -3.91 -17.31 -0.54
CA ALA A 79 -4.93 -18.33 -0.38
C ALA A 79 -5.97 -18.26 -1.51
N LEU A 80 -6.41 -17.06 -1.89
CA LEU A 80 -7.33 -16.86 -3.02
C LEU A 80 -6.71 -17.39 -4.31
N LYS A 81 -5.46 -17.02 -4.63
CA LYS A 81 -4.76 -17.49 -5.83
C LYS A 81 -4.71 -19.02 -5.91
N ALA A 82 -4.51 -19.69 -4.77
CA ALA A 82 -4.52 -21.15 -4.70
C ALA A 82 -5.92 -21.76 -4.92
N LEU A 83 -6.99 -21.02 -4.61
CA LEU A 83 -8.38 -21.44 -4.78
C LEU A 83 -8.97 -21.12 -6.17
N LEU A 84 -8.34 -20.20 -6.93
CA LEU A 84 -8.87 -19.78 -8.24
C LEU A 84 -9.23 -20.96 -9.17
N PRO A 85 -8.41 -22.01 -9.32
CA PRO A 85 -8.77 -23.11 -10.21
C PRO A 85 -10.08 -23.81 -9.78
N VAL A 86 -10.31 -23.94 -8.47
CA VAL A 86 -11.55 -24.55 -7.95
C VAL A 86 -12.75 -23.65 -8.21
N LEU A 87 -12.58 -22.35 -8.10
CA LEU A 87 -13.64 -21.36 -8.42
C LEU A 87 -14.00 -21.38 -9.89
N ASP A 88 -13.00 -21.48 -10.77
CA ASP A 88 -13.19 -21.59 -12.21
C ASP A 88 -13.93 -22.87 -12.59
N ASP A 89 -13.60 -24.00 -11.93
CA ASP A 89 -14.33 -25.26 -12.13
C ASP A 89 -15.79 -25.15 -11.66
N LEU A 90 -16.05 -24.47 -10.53
CA LEU A 90 -17.41 -24.22 -10.06
C LEU A 90 -18.21 -23.35 -11.04
N ASP A 91 -17.59 -22.32 -11.61
CA ASP A 91 -18.22 -21.46 -12.61
C ASP A 91 -18.53 -22.24 -13.88
N ARG A 92 -17.61 -23.06 -14.37
CA ARG A 92 -17.81 -23.92 -15.55
C ARG A 92 -18.96 -24.89 -15.33
N ILE A 93 -19.07 -25.53 -14.15
CA ILE A 93 -20.21 -26.43 -13.85
C ILE A 93 -21.51 -25.63 -13.79
N ARG A 94 -21.48 -24.37 -13.30
CA ARG A 94 -22.66 -23.49 -13.27
C ARG A 94 -23.17 -23.16 -14.66
N GLU A 95 -22.27 -22.86 -15.58
CA GLU A 95 -22.60 -22.51 -16.96
C GLU A 95 -23.16 -23.69 -17.75
N HIS A 96 -22.62 -24.89 -17.53
CA HIS A 96 -23.12 -26.10 -18.21
C HIS A 96 -24.39 -26.70 -17.61
N GLY A 97 -25.00 -26.04 -16.61
CA GLY A 97 -26.28 -26.43 -16.04
C GLY A 97 -26.28 -27.77 -15.28
N GLN A 98 -25.14 -28.34 -14.97
CA GLN A 98 -24.98 -29.63 -14.28
C GLN A 98 -24.99 -29.51 -12.75
N MET A 99 -25.37 -28.35 -12.21
CA MET A 99 -25.44 -28.16 -10.75
C MET A 99 -26.72 -28.73 -10.16
N ASP A 100 -26.60 -29.67 -9.26
CA ASP A 100 -27.67 -30.05 -8.36
C ASP A 100 -27.92 -28.97 -7.27
N GLU A 101 -29.00 -29.11 -6.51
CA GLU A 101 -29.36 -28.14 -5.47
C GLU A 101 -28.28 -28.05 -4.35
N SER A 102 -27.59 -29.14 -4.05
CA SER A 102 -26.55 -29.17 -3.04
C SER A 102 -25.33 -28.38 -3.49
N LEU A 103 -24.90 -28.56 -4.73
CA LEU A 103 -23.75 -27.84 -5.30
C LEU A 103 -24.04 -26.35 -5.48
N LYS A 104 -25.27 -25.98 -5.86
CA LYS A 104 -25.71 -24.57 -5.90
C LYS A 104 -25.63 -23.91 -4.50
N ALA A 105 -26.04 -24.64 -3.46
CA ALA A 105 -25.96 -24.15 -2.10
C ALA A 105 -24.50 -23.91 -1.65
N VAL A 106 -23.61 -24.86 -1.95
CA VAL A 106 -22.17 -24.73 -1.66
C VAL A 106 -21.54 -23.56 -2.41
N SER A 107 -21.80 -23.43 -3.72
CA SER A 107 -21.30 -22.32 -4.53
C SER A 107 -21.74 -20.96 -3.97
N LYS A 108 -23.03 -20.82 -3.62
CA LYS A 108 -23.56 -19.59 -3.02
C LYS A 108 -22.96 -19.29 -1.64
N GLN A 109 -22.62 -20.32 -0.87
CA GLN A 109 -21.94 -20.15 0.41
C GLN A 109 -20.49 -19.74 0.23
N MET A 110 -19.81 -20.24 -0.81
CA MET A 110 -18.45 -19.83 -1.19
C MET A 110 -18.43 -18.34 -1.58
N ASP A 111 -19.35 -17.91 -2.46
CA ASP A 111 -19.47 -16.49 -2.87
C ASP A 111 -19.65 -15.57 -1.65
N LYS A 112 -20.49 -15.97 -0.67
CA LYS A 112 -20.67 -15.25 0.58
C LYS A 112 -19.42 -15.23 1.47
N ALA A 113 -18.64 -16.31 1.48
CA ALA A 113 -17.41 -16.38 2.26
C ALA A 113 -16.34 -15.45 1.66
N LEU A 114 -16.21 -15.43 0.33
CA LEU A 114 -15.32 -14.54 -0.39
C LEU A 114 -15.69 -13.08 -0.16
N SER A 115 -16.97 -12.72 -0.26
CA SER A 115 -17.45 -11.36 0.01
C SER A 115 -17.14 -10.87 1.44
N LYS A 116 -17.19 -11.76 2.45
CA LYS A 116 -16.79 -11.43 3.83
C LYS A 116 -15.30 -11.12 3.99
N LEU A 117 -14.47 -11.64 3.08
CA LEU A 117 -13.04 -11.37 3.03
C LEU A 117 -12.70 -10.13 2.18
N GLY A 118 -13.72 -9.40 1.69
CA GLY A 118 -13.54 -8.25 0.81
C GLY A 118 -13.15 -8.64 -0.62
N ILE A 119 -13.42 -9.89 -1.01
CA ILE A 119 -13.14 -10.40 -2.35
C ILE A 119 -14.42 -10.29 -3.18
N GLU A 120 -14.31 -9.63 -4.32
CA GLU A 120 -15.40 -9.42 -5.28
C GLU A 120 -15.02 -10.05 -6.61
N LYS A 121 -15.96 -10.78 -7.20
CA LYS A 121 -15.89 -11.31 -8.55
C LYS A 121 -16.36 -10.23 -9.53
N PHE A 122 -15.74 -10.12 -10.70
CA PHE A 122 -16.12 -9.21 -11.77
C PHE A 122 -15.89 -9.81 -13.15
N GLY A 123 -16.38 -9.14 -14.18
CA GLY A 123 -16.37 -9.58 -15.55
C GLY A 123 -17.65 -10.38 -15.84
N GLU A 124 -18.69 -9.71 -16.30
CA GLU A 124 -19.93 -10.32 -16.78
C GLU A 124 -20.10 -10.03 -18.28
N ALA A 125 -20.71 -10.97 -19.00
CA ALA A 125 -20.99 -10.76 -20.42
C ALA A 125 -21.91 -9.54 -20.61
N GLY A 126 -21.58 -8.66 -21.56
CA GLY A 126 -22.28 -7.42 -21.80
C GLY A 126 -21.69 -6.19 -21.12
N GLU A 127 -20.72 -6.33 -20.21
CA GLU A 127 -19.99 -5.20 -19.64
C GLU A 127 -19.08 -4.56 -20.69
N ALA A 128 -18.77 -3.26 -20.50
CA ALA A 128 -17.77 -2.56 -21.31
C ALA A 128 -16.37 -3.12 -21.02
N PHE A 129 -15.57 -3.28 -22.08
CA PHE A 129 -14.19 -3.71 -21.92
C PHE A 129 -13.34 -2.62 -21.26
N ASP A 130 -12.65 -2.97 -20.18
CA ASP A 130 -11.68 -2.12 -19.48
C ASP A 130 -10.32 -2.83 -19.42
N PRO A 131 -9.28 -2.31 -20.11
CA PRO A 131 -7.95 -2.92 -20.11
C PRO A 131 -7.29 -3.02 -18.73
N SER A 132 -7.75 -2.25 -17.73
CA SER A 132 -7.23 -2.30 -16.35
C SER A 132 -7.79 -3.48 -15.55
N LEU A 133 -8.93 -4.02 -15.95
CA LEU A 133 -9.65 -5.08 -15.26
C LEU A 133 -9.70 -6.39 -16.08
N HIS A 134 -9.69 -6.28 -17.41
CA HIS A 134 -9.95 -7.38 -18.33
C HIS A 134 -8.73 -7.68 -19.21
N GLU A 135 -8.47 -8.96 -19.42
CA GLU A 135 -7.50 -9.48 -20.36
C GLU A 135 -8.24 -10.09 -21.56
N ALA A 136 -8.16 -9.44 -22.71
CA ALA A 136 -8.78 -9.94 -23.94
C ALA A 136 -8.00 -11.13 -24.50
N VAL A 137 -8.62 -12.30 -24.53
CA VAL A 137 -8.05 -13.53 -25.11
C VAL A 137 -8.33 -13.61 -26.61
N LEU A 138 -9.49 -13.11 -27.01
CA LEU A 138 -9.95 -13.08 -28.40
C LEU A 138 -10.74 -11.81 -28.66
N HIS A 139 -10.47 -11.18 -29.82
CA HIS A 139 -11.29 -10.11 -30.37
C HIS A 139 -12.13 -10.64 -31.50
N ASN A 140 -13.45 -10.44 -31.41
CA ASN A 140 -14.41 -10.89 -32.39
C ASN A 140 -15.09 -9.66 -33.02
N PRO A 141 -14.72 -9.25 -34.26
CA PRO A 141 -15.38 -8.14 -34.93
C PRO A 141 -16.83 -8.47 -35.23
N LYS A 142 -17.78 -7.63 -34.76
CA LYS A 142 -19.23 -7.89 -34.86
C LYS A 142 -19.97 -6.65 -35.35
N LYS A 143 -20.92 -6.85 -36.28
CA LYS A 143 -21.79 -5.77 -36.75
C LYS A 143 -22.79 -5.38 -35.67
N GLY A 144 -23.02 -4.07 -35.48
CA GLY A 144 -24.04 -3.57 -34.56
C GLY A 144 -23.54 -3.42 -33.13
N VAL A 145 -22.22 -3.40 -32.92
CA VAL A 145 -21.57 -3.08 -31.67
C VAL A 145 -20.88 -1.73 -31.85
N ASP A 146 -21.21 -0.75 -30.99
CA ASP A 146 -20.69 0.62 -31.07
C ASP A 146 -19.39 0.81 -30.27
N SER A 147 -19.08 -0.10 -29.35
CA SER A 147 -17.89 -0.07 -28.48
C SER A 147 -17.47 -1.50 -28.15
N ASP A 148 -16.24 -1.62 -27.62
CA ASP A 148 -15.71 -2.90 -27.13
C ASP A 148 -16.50 -3.38 -25.92
N VAL A 149 -17.15 -4.53 -26.04
CA VAL A 149 -17.95 -5.16 -24.99
C VAL A 149 -17.53 -6.61 -24.76
N LEU A 150 -17.73 -7.10 -23.55
CA LEU A 150 -17.44 -8.49 -23.19
C LEU A 150 -18.49 -9.40 -23.85
N GLU A 151 -18.09 -10.23 -24.80
CA GLU A 151 -18.96 -11.21 -25.44
C GLU A 151 -19.12 -12.45 -24.56
N ALA A 152 -18.02 -12.93 -24.00
CA ALA A 152 -17.99 -14.07 -23.10
C ALA A 152 -16.85 -13.94 -22.11
N VAL A 153 -17.03 -14.53 -20.94
CA VAL A 153 -15.99 -14.60 -19.88
C VAL A 153 -15.46 -16.02 -19.85
N VAL A 154 -14.17 -16.18 -20.12
CA VAL A 154 -13.48 -17.47 -20.08
C VAL A 154 -13.07 -17.83 -18.66
N GLU A 155 -12.54 -16.84 -17.93
CA GLU A 155 -12.20 -16.93 -16.53
C GLU A 155 -12.59 -15.63 -15.82
N ALA A 156 -13.33 -15.73 -14.73
CA ALA A 156 -13.78 -14.57 -13.99
C ALA A 156 -12.62 -13.81 -13.33
N GLY A 157 -12.74 -12.50 -13.27
CA GLY A 157 -11.81 -11.64 -12.53
C GLY A 157 -12.12 -11.61 -11.04
N TYR A 158 -11.08 -11.38 -10.23
CA TYR A 158 -11.22 -11.22 -8.79
C TYR A 158 -10.45 -10.00 -8.31
N LYS A 159 -11.09 -9.17 -7.48
CA LYS A 159 -10.47 -8.04 -6.79
C LYS A 159 -10.67 -8.17 -5.29
N MET A 160 -9.72 -7.66 -4.51
CA MET A 160 -9.76 -7.64 -3.06
C MET A 160 -9.51 -6.21 -2.57
N ASP A 161 -10.44 -5.65 -1.81
CA ASP A 161 -10.38 -4.25 -1.33
C ASP A 161 -10.06 -3.24 -2.46
N GLY A 162 -10.61 -3.43 -3.65
CA GLY A 162 -10.40 -2.60 -4.83
C GLY A 162 -9.12 -2.88 -5.64
N LYS A 163 -8.21 -3.75 -5.15
CA LYS A 163 -7.01 -4.18 -5.87
C LYS A 163 -7.31 -5.43 -6.69
N VAL A 164 -6.99 -5.42 -7.98
CA VAL A 164 -7.12 -6.58 -8.85
C VAL A 164 -6.12 -7.66 -8.44
N VAL A 165 -6.63 -8.86 -8.12
CA VAL A 165 -5.83 -10.05 -7.81
C VAL A 165 -5.62 -10.88 -9.08
N ARG A 166 -6.67 -11.00 -9.92
CA ARG A 166 -6.63 -11.62 -11.24
C ARG A 166 -7.56 -10.85 -12.19
N ALA A 167 -7.05 -10.45 -13.36
CA ALA A 167 -7.86 -9.89 -14.42
C ALA A 167 -8.85 -10.94 -14.96
N ALA A 168 -10.04 -10.50 -15.40
CA ALA A 168 -10.97 -11.40 -16.06
C ALA A 168 -10.47 -11.68 -17.48
N ARG A 169 -10.38 -12.96 -17.86
CA ARG A 169 -10.03 -13.37 -19.22
C ARG A 169 -11.31 -13.46 -20.03
N VAL A 170 -11.39 -12.65 -21.09
CA VAL A 170 -12.62 -12.38 -21.79
C VAL A 170 -12.46 -12.47 -23.32
N VAL A 171 -13.57 -12.77 -23.99
CA VAL A 171 -13.75 -12.58 -25.42
C VAL A 171 -14.42 -11.23 -25.61
N VAL A 172 -13.83 -10.36 -26.42
CA VAL A 172 -14.30 -9.00 -26.67
C VAL A 172 -14.93 -8.93 -28.04
N SER A 173 -16.18 -8.41 -28.13
CA SER A 173 -16.78 -7.98 -29.39
C SER A 173 -16.39 -6.53 -29.66
N SER A 174 -15.73 -6.31 -30.79
CA SER A 174 -15.34 -4.98 -31.26
C SER A 174 -16.18 -4.55 -32.46
N PRO A 175 -16.39 -3.24 -32.69
CA PRO A 175 -17.01 -2.75 -33.89
C PRO A 175 -16.28 -3.27 -35.15
N LEU A 176 -17.01 -3.71 -36.16
CA LEU A 176 -16.39 -3.97 -37.44
C LEU A 176 -15.84 -2.66 -38.00
N PRO A 177 -14.56 -2.59 -38.40
CA PRO A 177 -14.06 -1.44 -39.14
C PRO A 177 -14.97 -1.28 -40.38
N GLU A 178 -15.46 -0.07 -40.58
CA GLU A 178 -16.12 0.25 -41.86
C GLU A 178 -15.08 -0.03 -42.95
N THR A 179 -15.29 -1.09 -43.72
CA THR A 179 -14.48 -1.39 -44.90
C THR A 179 -14.63 -0.21 -45.83
N GLU A 180 -13.55 0.54 -46.06
CA GLU A 180 -13.43 1.40 -47.23
C GLU A 180 -13.87 0.57 -48.44
N PRO A 181 -14.68 1.14 -49.37
CA PRO A 181 -15.16 0.39 -50.51
C PRO A 181 -13.96 -0.18 -51.29
N GLU A 182 -13.96 -1.49 -51.42
CA GLU A 182 -13.05 -2.27 -52.27
C GLU A 182 -12.89 -1.58 -53.60
N GLU A 183 -11.76 -0.86 -53.80
CA GLU A 183 -11.41 -0.28 -55.09
C GLU A 183 -11.40 -1.44 -56.10
N ALA A 184 -12.34 -1.36 -57.03
CA ALA A 184 -12.51 -2.25 -58.15
C ALA A 184 -11.16 -2.47 -58.86
N GLN A 185 -10.64 -3.67 -58.80
CA GLN A 185 -9.52 -4.10 -59.63
C GLN A 185 -9.90 -3.92 -61.08
N PRO A 186 -9.13 -3.21 -61.92
CA PRO A 186 -9.42 -3.13 -63.32
C PRO A 186 -9.24 -4.51 -63.95
N GLN A 187 -10.33 -5.04 -64.50
CA GLN A 187 -10.33 -6.24 -65.33
C GLN A 187 -9.39 -6.01 -66.51
N SER A 188 -8.25 -6.71 -66.54
CA SER A 188 -7.40 -6.84 -67.70
C SER A 188 -8.19 -7.60 -68.78
N GLN A 189 -8.65 -6.85 -69.75
CA GLN A 189 -9.14 -7.43 -71.03
C GLN A 189 -7.98 -8.18 -71.67
N GLU A 190 -8.04 -9.48 -71.67
CA GLU A 190 -7.32 -10.29 -72.65
C GLU A 190 -7.86 -10.00 -74.04
N GLY A 191 -7.09 -9.20 -74.76
CA GLY A 191 -7.28 -9.00 -76.19
C GLY A 191 -6.88 -10.27 -76.95
N GLU A 192 -7.82 -10.86 -77.53
CA GLU A 192 -7.76 -11.88 -78.62
C GLU A 192 -7.07 -11.28 -79.83
N ALA A 193 -6.02 -11.89 -80.26
CA ALA A 193 -5.47 -11.78 -81.61
C ALA A 193 -4.84 -13.13 -81.89
N GLY A 194 -5.36 -13.97 -82.65
CA GLY A 194 -5.81 -13.91 -84.04
C GLY A 194 -4.69 -14.33 -84.98
N ALA A 195 -4.81 -15.51 -85.45
CA ALA A 195 -4.46 -16.00 -86.78
C ALA A 195 -3.00 -16.17 -87.22
N ASP A 196 -2.78 -17.32 -87.68
CA ASP A 196 -2.42 -17.70 -89.03
C ASP A 196 -0.95 -18.19 -89.27
N GLN A 197 -0.95 -19.35 -89.86
CA GLN A 197 0.05 -20.12 -90.63
C GLN A 197 0.85 -21.19 -89.84
#